data_04a50054307a7b86e98d00ecd1347a12
#
_entry.id   04a50054307a7b86e98d00ecd1347a12
#
_cell.length_a   1.000
_cell.length_b   1.000
_cell.length_c   1.000
_cell.angle_alpha   90.00
_cell.angle_beta   90.00
_cell.angle_gamma   90.00
#
_symmetry.space_group_name_H-M   'P 1'
#
loop_
_entity.id
_entity.type
_entity.pdbx_description
1 polymer ?
#
loop_
_entity_poly.entity_id
_entity_poly.type
_entity_poly.pdbx_seq_one_letter_code
_entity_poly.pdbx_strand_id
1 'polypeptide(L)'
;MGHAVEWFDWTIYGLFATYFATQIFPKENEDLALLLTFATFGAAFFFRPLGGWMMGRVADLTGRRGAMLVCVALMAGGSFVIGALPTYDQIGIWSPLVLVLARIAQGIAAGGELSNTSAYLSEVAPAGRRGRYVSFMYIGTGVALLLATTLGFWLTRTLGPARMAEFGWRIPFILGGIFALVGLFMRKDLKESAHFEEHKAKAIDKVKNPLMTPCGSTPSPCCTSSAPPCCSPSPTTR
;
A
#
# COMPACT_ATOMS: atom_id res chain seq x y z
N MET A 1 -6.19 -6.72 5.98
CA MET A 1 -5.71 -7.76 5.04
C MET A 1 -4.61 -7.22 4.12
N GLY A 2 -4.79 -6.17 3.31
CA GLY A 2 -3.77 -5.70 2.36
C GLY A 2 -2.45 -5.29 3.01
N HIS A 3 -2.49 -4.53 4.09
CA HIS A 3 -1.29 -4.16 4.86
C HIS A 3 -0.53 -5.40 5.42
N ALA A 4 -1.25 -6.46 5.78
CA ALA A 4 -0.64 -7.72 6.19
C ALA A 4 0.08 -8.41 5.01
N VAL A 5 -0.53 -8.40 3.81
CA VAL A 5 0.08 -8.94 2.58
C VAL A 5 1.35 -8.16 2.21
N GLU A 6 1.32 -6.84 2.33
CA GLU A 6 2.47 -5.98 2.12
C GLU A 6 3.65 -6.42 3.00
N TRP A 7 3.45 -6.51 4.31
CA TRP A 7 4.52 -6.89 5.23
C TRP A 7 4.98 -8.34 5.07
N PHE A 8 4.08 -9.25 4.67
CA PHE A 8 4.44 -10.60 4.29
C PHE A 8 5.43 -10.60 3.11
N ASP A 9 5.09 -9.92 2.02
CA ASP A 9 5.93 -9.85 0.82
C ASP A 9 7.29 -9.18 1.09
N TRP A 10 7.31 -8.10 1.88
CA TRP A 10 8.54 -7.42 2.28
C TRP A 10 9.44 -8.32 3.12
N THR A 11 8.87 -9.06 4.06
CA THR A 11 9.61 -9.99 4.92
C THR A 11 10.18 -11.15 4.10
N ILE A 12 9.40 -11.73 3.21
CA ILE A 12 9.83 -12.79 2.30
C ILE A 12 11.00 -12.32 1.43
N TYR A 13 10.91 -11.11 0.87
CA TYR A 13 12.00 -10.58 0.08
C TYR A 13 13.31 -10.46 0.86
N GLY A 14 13.26 -9.90 2.06
CA GLY A 14 14.44 -9.78 2.92
C GLY A 14 15.03 -11.14 3.33
N LEU A 15 14.17 -12.10 3.70
CA LEU A 15 14.61 -13.45 4.12
C LEU A 15 15.25 -14.25 2.98
N PHE A 16 14.73 -14.11 1.76
CA PHE A 16 15.19 -14.90 0.62
C PHE A 16 16.16 -14.14 -0.30
N ALA A 17 16.53 -12.89 0.03
CA ALA A 17 17.44 -12.07 -0.74
C ALA A 17 18.74 -12.81 -1.12
N THR A 18 19.33 -13.55 -0.18
CA THR A 18 20.56 -14.32 -0.40
C THR A 18 20.41 -15.46 -1.39
N TYR A 19 19.20 -16.04 -1.53
CA TYR A 19 18.95 -17.17 -2.43
C TYR A 19 18.70 -16.71 -3.87
N PHE A 20 18.01 -15.59 -4.08
CA PHE A 20 17.67 -15.15 -5.43
C PHE A 20 18.60 -14.07 -6.00
N ALA A 21 19.41 -13.42 -5.17
CA ALA A 21 20.33 -12.37 -5.64
C ALA A 21 21.22 -12.86 -6.79
N THR A 22 21.88 -13.99 -6.63
CA THR A 22 22.76 -14.59 -7.63
C THR A 22 22.02 -15.20 -8.84
N GLN A 23 20.70 -15.36 -8.76
CA GLN A 23 19.87 -15.84 -9.85
C GLN A 23 19.37 -14.71 -10.75
N ILE A 24 19.17 -13.51 -10.19
CA ILE A 24 18.56 -12.37 -10.87
C ILE A 24 19.64 -11.37 -11.34
N PHE A 25 20.72 -11.22 -10.58
CA PHE A 25 21.84 -10.34 -10.93
C PHE A 25 23.04 -11.12 -11.48
N PRO A 26 23.99 -10.45 -12.19
CA PRO A 26 25.19 -11.10 -12.72
C PRO A 26 25.98 -11.84 -11.61
N LYS A 27 26.45 -13.04 -11.93
CA LYS A 27 27.14 -13.94 -10.98
C LYS A 27 28.60 -13.61 -10.74
N GLU A 28 29.15 -12.60 -11.43
CA GLU A 28 30.56 -12.23 -11.37
C GLU A 28 31.01 -11.79 -9.97
N ASN A 29 30.09 -11.23 -9.19
CA ASN A 29 30.35 -10.80 -7.82
C ASN A 29 29.09 -10.99 -6.95
N GLU A 30 29.11 -12.00 -6.06
CA GLU A 30 27.97 -12.33 -5.19
C GLU A 30 27.61 -11.18 -4.21
N ASP A 31 28.63 -10.49 -3.68
CA ASP A 31 28.42 -9.37 -2.79
C ASP A 31 27.73 -8.20 -3.50
N LEU A 32 28.10 -7.93 -4.75
CA LEU A 32 27.45 -6.91 -5.58
C LEU A 32 26.01 -7.28 -5.91
N ALA A 33 25.75 -8.54 -6.24
CA ALA A 33 24.38 -9.02 -6.49
C ALA A 33 23.49 -8.85 -5.26
N LEU A 34 24.01 -9.17 -4.08
CA LEU A 34 23.31 -8.96 -2.82
C LEU A 34 23.08 -7.48 -2.51
N LEU A 35 24.09 -6.64 -2.71
CA LEU A 35 23.98 -5.19 -2.55
C LEU A 35 22.89 -4.60 -3.47
N LEU A 36 22.88 -4.99 -4.75
CA LEU A 36 21.87 -4.55 -5.72
C LEU A 36 20.47 -5.03 -5.35
N THR A 37 20.36 -6.23 -4.78
CA THR A 37 19.09 -6.76 -4.26
C THR A 37 18.56 -5.89 -3.12
N PHE A 38 19.39 -5.52 -2.15
CA PHE A 38 18.99 -4.62 -1.06
C PHE A 38 18.80 -3.17 -1.54
N ALA A 39 19.57 -2.70 -2.51
CA ALA A 39 19.34 -1.39 -3.13
C ALA A 39 17.97 -1.32 -3.81
N THR A 40 17.56 -2.38 -4.50
CA THR A 40 16.22 -2.51 -5.11
C THR A 40 15.11 -2.50 -4.03
N PHE A 41 15.36 -3.15 -2.90
CA PHE A 41 14.47 -3.08 -1.74
C PHE A 41 14.35 -1.66 -1.19
N GLY A 42 15.48 -0.96 -1.01
CA GLY A 42 15.51 0.44 -0.56
C GLY A 42 14.82 1.39 -1.55
N ALA A 43 15.00 1.18 -2.86
CA ALA A 43 14.33 1.96 -3.90
C ALA A 43 12.81 1.93 -3.74
N ALA A 44 12.22 0.76 -3.46
CA ALA A 44 10.78 0.66 -3.25
C ALA A 44 10.29 1.52 -2.06
N PHE A 45 11.07 1.66 -0.99
CA PHE A 45 10.76 2.58 0.11
C PHE A 45 10.81 4.05 -0.31
N PHE A 46 11.77 4.40 -1.17
CA PHE A 46 11.89 5.76 -1.69
C PHE A 46 10.66 6.20 -2.49
N PHE A 47 10.02 5.27 -3.21
CA PHE A 47 8.80 5.54 -3.99
C PHE A 47 7.51 5.56 -3.16
N ARG A 48 7.51 5.21 -1.87
CA ARG A 48 6.32 5.24 -1.00
C ARG A 48 5.66 6.63 -0.89
N PRO A 49 6.38 7.74 -0.68
CA PRO A 49 5.75 9.07 -0.61
C PRO A 49 5.03 9.43 -1.92
N LEU A 50 5.65 9.11 -3.06
CA LEU A 50 5.03 9.29 -4.38
C LEU A 50 3.77 8.44 -4.50
N GLY A 51 3.82 7.20 -4.03
CA GLY A 51 2.68 6.29 -3.97
C GLY A 51 1.53 6.84 -3.12
N GLY A 52 1.83 7.40 -1.96
CA GLY A 52 0.85 8.05 -1.09
C GLY A 52 0.12 9.20 -1.81
N TRP A 53 0.87 10.04 -2.51
CA TRP A 53 0.30 11.13 -3.29
C TRP A 53 -0.54 10.64 -4.49
N MET A 54 -0.02 9.69 -5.28
CA MET A 54 -0.74 9.13 -6.42
C MET A 54 -2.03 8.42 -6.01
N MET A 55 -1.94 7.54 -5.00
CA MET A 55 -3.09 6.77 -4.53
C MET A 55 -4.08 7.64 -3.75
N GLY A 56 -3.64 8.75 -3.14
CA GLY A 56 -4.52 9.78 -2.59
C GLY A 56 -5.40 10.37 -3.69
N ARG A 57 -4.81 10.78 -4.82
CA ARG A 57 -5.59 11.26 -5.98
C ARG A 57 -6.55 10.22 -6.55
N VAL A 58 -6.11 8.97 -6.63
CA VAL A 58 -6.99 7.86 -7.05
C VAL A 58 -8.17 7.73 -6.06
N ALA A 59 -7.91 7.85 -4.75
CA ALA A 59 -8.95 7.79 -3.74
C ALA A 59 -9.96 8.96 -3.84
N ASP A 60 -9.49 10.15 -4.20
CA ASP A 60 -10.36 11.32 -4.41
C ASP A 60 -11.25 11.15 -5.66
N LEU A 61 -10.77 10.47 -6.70
CA LEU A 61 -11.50 10.25 -7.94
C LEU A 61 -12.42 9.02 -7.91
N THR A 62 -11.95 7.90 -7.35
CA THR A 62 -12.63 6.59 -7.42
C THR A 62 -13.21 6.12 -6.09
N GLY A 63 -12.97 6.88 -5.02
CA GLY A 63 -13.33 6.51 -3.65
C GLY A 63 -12.24 5.72 -2.93
N ARG A 64 -12.37 5.62 -1.60
CA ARG A 64 -11.40 4.90 -0.75
C ARG A 64 -11.30 3.43 -1.12
N ARG A 65 -12.43 2.79 -1.39
CA ARG A 65 -12.50 1.40 -1.86
C ARG A 65 -11.73 1.20 -3.16
N GLY A 66 -11.95 2.06 -4.15
CA GLY A 66 -11.28 2.00 -5.45
C GLY A 66 -9.76 2.05 -5.31
N ALA A 67 -9.24 3.02 -4.56
CA ALA A 67 -7.81 3.16 -4.31
C ALA A 67 -7.22 1.93 -3.60
N MET A 68 -7.91 1.39 -2.57
CA MET A 68 -7.46 0.17 -1.90
C MET A 68 -7.42 -1.06 -2.82
N LEU A 69 -8.36 -1.18 -3.75
CA LEU A 69 -8.37 -2.28 -4.74
C LEU A 69 -7.18 -2.17 -5.69
N VAL A 70 -6.88 -0.96 -6.18
CA VAL A 70 -5.71 -0.71 -7.04
C VAL A 70 -4.40 -1.04 -6.32
N CYS A 71 -4.24 -0.61 -5.05
CA CYS A 71 -3.05 -0.92 -4.26
C CYS A 71 -2.84 -2.44 -4.14
N VAL A 72 -3.88 -3.19 -3.76
CA VAL A 72 -3.76 -4.65 -3.59
C VAL A 72 -3.53 -5.35 -4.94
N ALA A 73 -4.15 -4.88 -6.02
CA ALA A 73 -3.91 -5.43 -7.36
C ALA A 73 -2.46 -5.24 -7.82
N LEU A 74 -1.86 -4.06 -7.58
CA LEU A 74 -0.45 -3.80 -7.86
C LEU A 74 0.48 -4.67 -7.00
N MET A 75 0.15 -4.87 -5.72
CA MET A 75 0.90 -5.77 -4.84
C MET A 75 0.85 -7.21 -5.34
N ALA A 76 -0.35 -7.73 -5.65
CA ALA A 76 -0.53 -9.08 -6.18
C ALA A 76 0.24 -9.28 -7.50
N GLY A 77 0.08 -8.35 -8.45
CA GLY A 77 0.77 -8.39 -9.72
C GLY A 77 2.29 -8.39 -9.56
N GLY A 78 2.83 -7.51 -8.70
CA GLY A 78 4.25 -7.44 -8.39
C GLY A 78 4.79 -8.76 -7.81
N SER A 79 4.08 -9.36 -6.84
CA SER A 79 4.49 -10.64 -6.23
C SER A 79 4.48 -11.79 -7.23
N PHE A 80 3.45 -11.87 -8.11
CA PHE A 80 3.43 -12.86 -9.19
C PHE A 80 4.55 -12.65 -10.21
N VAL A 81 4.80 -11.41 -10.63
CA VAL A 81 5.89 -11.08 -11.56
C VAL A 81 7.23 -11.51 -10.97
N ILE A 82 7.49 -11.22 -9.69
CA ILE A 82 8.74 -11.63 -9.03
C ILE A 82 8.81 -13.16 -8.90
N GLY A 83 7.72 -13.83 -8.50
CA GLY A 83 7.70 -15.29 -8.37
C GLY A 83 7.86 -16.04 -9.70
N ALA A 84 7.39 -15.47 -10.81
CA ALA A 84 7.52 -16.03 -12.15
C ALA A 84 8.76 -15.53 -12.91
N LEU A 85 9.60 -14.68 -12.31
CA LEU A 85 10.71 -14.02 -12.98
C LEU A 85 11.76 -15.03 -13.48
N PRO A 86 12.11 -15.02 -14.79
CA PRO A 86 13.21 -15.81 -15.33
C PRO A 86 14.57 -15.36 -14.77
N THR A 87 15.52 -16.28 -14.71
CA THR A 87 16.87 -16.00 -14.21
C THR A 87 17.67 -15.12 -15.17
N TYR A 88 18.75 -14.51 -14.65
CA TYR A 88 19.68 -13.74 -15.46
C TYR A 88 20.26 -14.54 -16.62
N ASP A 89 20.53 -15.84 -16.43
CA ASP A 89 21.06 -16.71 -17.46
C ASP A 89 20.09 -16.90 -18.65
N GLN A 90 18.78 -16.68 -18.46
CA GLN A 90 17.75 -16.86 -19.49
C GLN A 90 17.47 -15.56 -20.27
N ILE A 91 17.32 -14.43 -19.56
CA ILE A 91 16.90 -13.16 -20.16
C ILE A 91 17.88 -12.00 -19.94
N GLY A 92 19.06 -12.26 -19.36
CA GLY A 92 20.10 -11.26 -19.15
C GLY A 92 19.63 -10.07 -18.32
N ILE A 93 19.98 -8.85 -18.77
CA ILE A 93 19.71 -7.59 -18.06
C ILE A 93 18.22 -7.31 -17.80
N TRP A 94 17.31 -7.97 -18.53
CA TRP A 94 15.87 -7.82 -18.32
C TRP A 94 15.42 -8.38 -16.98
N SER A 95 16.12 -9.39 -16.43
CA SER A 95 15.77 -9.97 -15.13
C SER A 95 15.84 -8.94 -13.98
N PRO A 96 16.98 -8.27 -13.73
CA PRO A 96 17.03 -7.24 -12.69
C PRO A 96 16.14 -6.04 -13.02
N LEU A 97 15.96 -5.66 -14.28
CA LEU A 97 15.11 -4.53 -14.65
C LEU A 97 13.65 -4.77 -14.27
N VAL A 98 13.12 -5.95 -14.61
CA VAL A 98 11.73 -6.33 -14.25
C VAL A 98 11.56 -6.41 -12.72
N LEU A 99 12.57 -6.95 -12.00
CA LEU A 99 12.55 -6.96 -10.54
C LEU A 99 12.43 -5.53 -9.97
N VAL A 100 13.26 -4.59 -10.44
CA VAL A 100 13.24 -3.19 -9.99
C VAL A 100 11.88 -2.55 -10.27
N LEU A 101 11.34 -2.72 -11.47
CA LEU A 101 10.04 -2.17 -11.84
C LEU A 101 8.90 -2.75 -10.99
N ALA A 102 8.91 -4.06 -10.75
CA ALA A 102 7.94 -4.70 -9.88
C ALA A 102 8.03 -4.16 -8.43
N ARG A 103 9.23 -3.95 -7.90
CA ARG A 103 9.46 -3.38 -6.58
C ARG A 103 9.03 -1.91 -6.48
N ILE A 104 9.28 -1.11 -7.49
CA ILE A 104 8.79 0.28 -7.55
C ILE A 104 7.25 0.30 -7.53
N ALA A 105 6.61 -0.54 -8.35
CA ALA A 105 5.14 -0.64 -8.37
C ALA A 105 4.57 -1.06 -7.00
N GLN A 106 5.19 -2.03 -6.33
CA GLN A 106 4.83 -2.44 -4.97
C GLN A 106 5.08 -1.32 -3.95
N GLY A 107 6.18 -0.57 -4.06
CA GLY A 107 6.46 0.59 -3.22
C GLY A 107 5.40 1.70 -3.34
N ILE A 108 4.97 2.00 -4.57
CA ILE A 108 3.87 2.93 -4.85
C ILE A 108 2.56 2.43 -4.23
N ALA A 109 2.23 1.16 -4.40
CA ALA A 109 1.05 0.55 -3.82
C ALA A 109 1.05 0.62 -2.29
N ALA A 110 2.17 0.28 -1.66
CA ALA A 110 2.38 0.32 -0.22
C ALA A 110 2.21 1.73 0.38
N GLY A 111 2.70 2.77 -0.32
CA GLY A 111 2.52 4.16 0.10
C GLY A 111 1.05 4.58 0.21
N GLY A 112 0.22 4.12 -0.71
CA GLY A 112 -1.21 4.40 -0.72
C GLY A 112 -2.03 3.51 0.21
N GLU A 113 -1.61 2.25 0.41
CA GLU A 113 -2.35 1.27 1.20
C GLU A 113 -2.51 1.71 2.66
N LEU A 114 -1.42 2.14 3.31
CA LEU A 114 -1.42 2.55 4.71
C LEU A 114 -2.37 3.74 4.95
N SER A 115 -2.26 4.77 4.12
CA SER A 115 -3.07 6.00 4.27
C SER A 115 -4.55 5.74 3.99
N ASN A 116 -4.88 5.04 2.89
CA ASN A 116 -6.26 4.76 2.53
C ASN A 116 -6.95 3.79 3.48
N THR A 117 -6.24 2.74 3.95
CA THR A 117 -6.81 1.77 4.90
C THR A 117 -7.03 2.39 6.27
N SER A 118 -6.09 3.21 6.78
CA SER A 118 -6.25 3.89 8.08
C SER A 118 -7.36 4.94 8.03
N ALA A 119 -7.48 5.70 6.95
CA ALA A 119 -8.57 6.64 6.74
C ALA A 119 -9.92 5.91 6.71
N TYR A 120 -10.06 4.87 5.89
CA TYR A 120 -11.28 4.07 5.81
C TYR A 120 -11.70 3.49 7.15
N LEU A 121 -10.77 2.87 7.90
CA LEU A 121 -11.06 2.31 9.22
C LEU A 121 -11.47 3.37 10.23
N SER A 122 -10.90 4.57 10.17
CA SER A 122 -11.28 5.68 11.05
C SER A 122 -12.64 6.27 10.71
N GLU A 123 -13.05 6.24 9.44
CA GLU A 123 -14.36 6.71 8.96
C GLU A 123 -15.49 5.74 9.32
N VAL A 124 -15.24 4.43 9.23
CA VAL A 124 -16.22 3.38 9.53
C VAL A 124 -16.34 3.09 11.04
N ALA A 125 -15.30 3.42 11.82
CA ALA A 125 -15.28 3.13 13.25
C ALA A 125 -16.29 3.98 14.03
N PRO A 126 -17.01 3.39 15.02
CA PRO A 126 -17.87 4.12 15.93
C PRO A 126 -17.12 5.22 16.69
N ALA A 127 -17.81 6.32 17.04
CA ALA A 127 -17.24 7.39 17.83
C ALA A 127 -16.61 6.85 19.13
N GLY A 128 -15.38 7.29 19.45
CA GLY A 128 -14.62 6.86 20.62
C GLY A 128 -13.86 5.52 20.46
N ARG A 129 -14.03 4.78 19.35
CA ARG A 129 -13.34 3.48 19.14
C ARG A 129 -12.40 3.47 17.93
N ARG A 130 -12.14 4.62 17.30
CA ARG A 130 -11.31 4.75 16.09
C ARG A 130 -9.92 4.14 16.25
N GLY A 131 -9.25 4.43 17.36
CA GLY A 131 -7.91 3.88 17.63
C GLY A 131 -7.90 2.34 17.71
N ARG A 132 -8.95 1.73 18.30
CA ARG A 132 -9.09 0.27 18.39
C ARG A 132 -9.26 -0.37 17.00
N TYR A 133 -10.01 0.25 16.10
CA TYR A 133 -10.20 -0.26 14.74
C TYR A 133 -8.91 -0.16 13.92
N VAL A 134 -8.18 0.95 14.04
CA VAL A 134 -6.88 1.12 13.37
C VAL A 134 -5.83 0.16 13.94
N SER A 135 -5.84 -0.14 15.24
CA SER A 135 -4.88 -1.07 15.84
C SER A 135 -4.98 -2.51 15.32
N PHE A 136 -6.16 -2.96 14.85
CA PHE A 136 -6.31 -4.26 14.20
C PHE A 136 -5.43 -4.40 12.93
N MET A 137 -5.10 -3.29 12.28
CA MET A 137 -4.19 -3.30 11.14
C MET A 137 -2.79 -3.78 11.53
N TYR A 138 -2.29 -3.32 12.69
CA TYR A 138 -0.97 -3.72 13.22
C TYR A 138 -0.95 -5.15 13.75
N ILE A 139 -2.08 -5.65 14.28
CA ILE A 139 -2.20 -7.08 14.63
C ILE A 139 -2.05 -7.93 13.37
N GLY A 140 -2.71 -7.52 12.26
CA GLY A 140 -2.56 -8.18 10.96
C GLY A 140 -1.12 -8.19 10.46
N THR A 141 -0.37 -7.11 10.68
CA THR A 141 1.07 -7.04 10.38
C THR A 141 1.87 -8.06 11.18
N GLY A 142 1.65 -8.15 12.49
CA GLY A 142 2.32 -9.12 13.35
C GLY A 142 2.07 -10.57 12.91
N VAL A 143 0.83 -10.91 12.59
CA VAL A 143 0.47 -12.23 12.06
C VAL A 143 1.18 -12.49 10.72
N ALA A 144 1.23 -11.51 9.83
CA ALA A 144 1.91 -11.65 8.54
C ALA A 144 3.42 -11.90 8.68
N LEU A 145 4.08 -11.20 9.61
CA LEU A 145 5.49 -11.41 9.94
C LEU A 145 5.73 -12.83 10.46
N LEU A 146 4.90 -13.30 11.38
CA LEU A 146 5.00 -14.67 11.91
C LEU A 146 4.79 -15.72 10.82
N LEU A 147 3.80 -15.53 9.95
CA LEU A 147 3.55 -16.44 8.82
C LEU A 147 4.73 -16.45 7.84
N ALA A 148 5.28 -15.28 7.49
CA ALA A 148 6.40 -15.16 6.57
C ALA A 148 7.67 -15.85 7.13
N THR A 149 7.99 -15.60 8.40
CA THR A 149 9.18 -16.20 9.04
C THR A 149 9.02 -17.70 9.25
N THR A 150 7.83 -18.15 9.68
CA THR A 150 7.54 -19.58 9.85
C THR A 150 7.60 -20.33 8.52
N LEU A 151 6.99 -19.76 7.46
CA LEU A 151 7.05 -20.31 6.11
C LEU A 151 8.49 -20.35 5.60
N GLY A 152 9.26 -19.29 5.80
CA GLY A 152 10.65 -19.21 5.44
C GLY A 152 11.49 -20.28 6.12
N PHE A 153 11.34 -20.43 7.42
CA PHE A 153 12.01 -21.48 8.20
C PHE A 153 11.63 -22.88 7.73
N TRP A 154 10.36 -23.14 7.53
CA TRP A 154 9.86 -24.45 7.09
C TRP A 154 10.37 -24.82 5.70
N LEU A 155 10.34 -23.89 4.74
CA LEU A 155 10.83 -24.11 3.37
C LEU A 155 12.34 -24.36 3.35
N THR A 156 13.13 -23.58 4.09
CA THR A 156 14.60 -23.78 4.14
C THR A 156 14.97 -25.11 4.78
N ARG A 157 14.20 -25.57 5.77
CA ARG A 157 14.41 -26.89 6.41
C ARG A 157 14.04 -28.04 5.50
N THR A 158 12.94 -27.94 4.74
CA THR A 158 12.42 -29.05 3.92
C THR A 158 13.12 -29.17 2.58
N LEU A 159 13.41 -28.04 1.90
CA LEU A 159 14.02 -28.05 0.58
C LEU A 159 15.56 -28.09 0.65
N GLY A 160 16.14 -27.60 1.73
CA GLY A 160 17.58 -27.41 1.86
C GLY A 160 18.11 -26.25 1.01
N PRO A 161 19.36 -25.79 1.23
CA PRO A 161 19.88 -24.57 0.61
C PRO A 161 20.00 -24.67 -0.92
N ALA A 162 20.35 -25.84 -1.46
CA ALA A 162 20.52 -26.01 -2.91
C ALA A 162 19.21 -25.84 -3.70
N ARG A 163 18.14 -26.56 -3.32
CA ARG A 163 16.84 -26.44 -3.96
C ARG A 163 16.18 -25.10 -3.69
N MET A 164 16.49 -24.51 -2.53
CA MET A 164 16.00 -23.17 -2.17
C MET A 164 16.59 -22.11 -3.11
N ALA A 165 17.87 -22.19 -3.45
CA ALA A 165 18.50 -21.31 -4.42
C ALA A 165 18.01 -21.55 -5.85
N GLU A 166 17.69 -22.80 -6.24
CA GLU A 166 17.27 -23.14 -7.60
C GLU A 166 15.86 -22.62 -7.93
N PHE A 167 14.85 -22.98 -7.14
CA PHE A 167 13.44 -22.61 -7.39
C PHE A 167 12.63 -22.28 -6.12
N GLY A 168 13.09 -22.71 -4.93
CA GLY A 168 12.31 -22.63 -3.70
C GLY A 168 11.94 -21.21 -3.29
N TRP A 169 12.77 -20.22 -3.60
CA TRP A 169 12.51 -18.82 -3.31
C TRP A 169 11.29 -18.24 -4.05
N ARG A 170 10.86 -18.86 -5.17
CA ARG A 170 9.66 -18.45 -5.92
C ARG A 170 8.37 -18.78 -5.20
N ILE A 171 8.34 -19.89 -4.45
CA ILE A 171 7.12 -20.39 -3.78
C ILE A 171 6.50 -19.34 -2.84
N PRO A 172 7.25 -18.69 -1.94
CA PRO A 172 6.68 -17.69 -1.04
C PRO A 172 6.12 -16.46 -1.77
N PHE A 173 6.72 -16.04 -2.88
CA PHE A 173 6.21 -14.92 -3.68
C PHE A 173 4.89 -15.26 -4.38
N ILE A 174 4.77 -16.46 -4.92
CA ILE A 174 3.52 -16.94 -5.52
C ILE A 174 2.43 -17.06 -4.45
N LEU A 175 2.75 -17.59 -3.27
CA LEU A 175 1.82 -17.63 -2.13
C LEU A 175 1.41 -16.22 -1.68
N GLY A 176 2.35 -15.28 -1.60
CA GLY A 176 2.07 -13.88 -1.32
C GLY A 176 1.11 -13.26 -2.33
N GLY A 177 1.32 -13.53 -3.63
CA GLY A 177 0.41 -13.13 -4.70
C GLY A 177 -1.00 -13.73 -4.54
N ILE A 178 -1.11 -15.01 -4.17
CA ILE A 178 -2.40 -15.67 -3.90
C ILE A 178 -3.09 -15.01 -2.69
N PHE A 179 -2.36 -14.76 -1.59
CA PHE A 179 -2.92 -14.05 -0.43
C PHE A 179 -3.39 -12.64 -0.78
N ALA A 180 -2.66 -11.94 -1.66
CA ALA A 180 -3.08 -10.64 -2.17
C ALA A 180 -4.36 -10.75 -2.99
N LEU A 181 -4.50 -11.76 -3.87
CA LEU A 181 -5.73 -11.99 -4.62
C LEU A 181 -6.93 -12.29 -3.70
N VAL A 182 -6.75 -13.14 -2.69
CA VAL A 182 -7.80 -13.38 -1.69
C VAL A 182 -8.19 -12.08 -1.00
N GLY A 183 -7.21 -11.25 -0.61
CA GLY A 183 -7.45 -9.91 -0.06
C GLY A 183 -8.22 -8.99 -1.02
N LEU A 184 -7.95 -9.07 -2.32
CA LEU A 184 -8.67 -8.34 -3.37
C LEU A 184 -10.14 -8.77 -3.45
N PHE A 185 -10.41 -10.09 -3.48
CA PHE A 185 -11.77 -10.61 -3.52
C PHE A 185 -12.58 -10.19 -2.28
N MET A 186 -11.99 -10.29 -1.09
CA MET A 186 -12.66 -9.85 0.14
C MET A 186 -12.98 -8.35 0.16
N ARG A 187 -12.24 -7.53 -0.57
CA ARG A 187 -12.47 -6.07 -0.65
C ARG A 187 -13.49 -5.66 -1.71
N LYS A 188 -13.79 -6.54 -2.66
CA LYS A 188 -14.81 -6.25 -3.68
C LYS A 188 -16.19 -5.96 -3.09
N ASP A 189 -16.51 -6.56 -1.94
CA ASP A 189 -17.82 -6.42 -1.29
C ASP A 189 -17.87 -5.32 -0.21
N LEU A 190 -16.74 -4.60 0.00
CA LEU A 190 -16.72 -3.47 0.92
C LEU A 190 -17.61 -2.34 0.39
N LYS A 191 -18.42 -1.76 1.28
CA LYS A 191 -19.18 -0.55 0.98
C LYS A 191 -18.25 0.64 0.91
N GLU A 192 -18.55 1.59 0.01
CA GLU A 192 -17.81 2.86 -0.04
C GLU A 192 -18.03 3.65 1.25
N SER A 193 -17.11 4.56 1.61
CA SER A 193 -17.29 5.36 2.81
C SER A 193 -18.45 6.35 2.64
N ALA A 194 -19.27 6.50 3.69
CA ALA A 194 -20.40 7.43 3.70
C ALA A 194 -19.96 8.88 3.43
N HIS A 195 -18.78 9.26 3.92
CA HIS A 195 -18.19 10.57 3.64
C HIS A 195 -17.92 10.83 2.15
N PHE A 196 -17.43 9.83 1.41
CA PHE A 196 -17.20 9.98 -0.02
C PHE A 196 -18.53 10.11 -0.78
N GLU A 197 -19.55 9.33 -0.43
CA GLU A 197 -20.88 9.41 -1.03
C GLU A 197 -21.53 10.79 -0.79
N GLU A 198 -21.43 11.33 0.44
CA GLU A 198 -21.91 12.67 0.75
C GLU A 198 -21.18 13.76 -0.04
N HIS A 199 -19.85 13.69 -0.15
CA HIS A 199 -19.08 14.67 -0.93
C HIS A 199 -19.43 14.60 -2.42
N LYS A 200 -19.61 13.41 -2.96
CA LYS A 200 -20.01 13.20 -4.35
C LYS A 200 -21.42 13.74 -4.60
N ALA A 201 -22.36 13.48 -3.69
CA ALA A 201 -23.72 14.01 -3.77
C ALA A 201 -23.73 15.54 -3.74
N LYS A 202 -22.98 16.18 -2.83
CA LYS A 202 -22.82 17.63 -2.73
C LYS A 202 -22.17 18.26 -3.97
N ALA A 203 -21.19 17.57 -4.57
CA ALA A 203 -20.54 18.02 -5.80
C ALA A 203 -21.52 17.97 -7.00
N ILE A 204 -22.34 16.93 -7.10
CA ILE A 204 -23.36 16.79 -8.14
C ILE A 204 -24.46 17.87 -7.97
N ASP A 205 -24.87 18.16 -6.73
CA ASP A 205 -25.89 19.16 -6.44
C ASP A 205 -25.38 20.59 -6.75
N LYS A 206 -24.11 20.90 -6.49
CA LYS A 206 -23.45 22.14 -6.92
C LYS A 206 -23.43 22.31 -8.44
N VAL A 207 -23.26 21.22 -9.19
CA VAL A 207 -23.27 21.26 -10.67
C VAL A 207 -24.70 21.41 -11.21
N LYS A 208 -25.70 20.81 -10.54
CA LYS A 208 -27.12 20.93 -10.93
C LYS A 208 -27.73 22.30 -10.60
N ASN A 209 -27.30 22.95 -9.51
CA ASN A 209 -27.84 24.21 -9.03
C ASN A 209 -26.73 25.27 -8.82
N PRO A 210 -26.11 25.79 -9.89
CA PRO A 210 -25.01 26.76 -9.78
C PRO A 210 -25.43 28.09 -9.16
N LEU A 211 -26.73 28.41 -9.17
CA LEU A 211 -27.29 29.67 -8.66
C LEU A 211 -27.62 29.66 -7.14
N MET A 212 -27.57 28.51 -6.48
CA MET A 212 -27.83 28.37 -5.03
C MET A 212 -26.59 28.32 -4.16
N THR A 213 -25.43 28.65 -4.67
CA THR A 213 -24.24 28.80 -3.82
C THR A 213 -24.27 30.16 -3.14
N PRO A 214 -24.57 30.28 -1.83
CA PRO A 214 -24.42 31.56 -1.15
C PRO A 214 -22.95 31.97 -1.25
N CYS A 215 -22.71 33.14 -1.84
CA CYS A 215 -21.43 33.83 -1.90
C CYS A 215 -21.03 34.19 -0.46
N GLY A 216 -20.44 33.25 0.32
CA GLY A 216 -20.16 33.52 1.73
C GLY A 216 -19.56 32.39 2.56
N SER A 217 -19.22 31.23 1.96
CA SER A 217 -18.62 30.13 2.74
C SER A 217 -17.21 29.75 2.30
N THR A 218 -16.36 30.76 2.06
CA THR A 218 -14.92 30.57 2.23
C THR A 218 -14.63 30.83 3.70
N PRO A 219 -14.23 29.83 4.51
CA PRO A 219 -13.63 30.12 5.80
C PRO A 219 -12.31 30.82 5.50
N SER A 220 -12.28 32.13 5.79
CA SER A 220 -11.04 32.93 5.75
C SER A 220 -10.01 32.23 6.65
N PRO A 221 -8.76 32.05 6.22
CA PRO A 221 -7.69 31.43 7.03
C PRO A 221 -7.17 32.37 8.15
N CYS A 222 -8.03 33.24 8.72
CA CYS A 222 -7.65 34.26 9.71
C CYS A 222 -8.13 33.97 11.13
N CYS A 223 -8.20 32.72 11.57
CA CYS A 223 -8.46 32.39 12.97
C CYS A 223 -7.45 31.43 13.58
N THR A 224 -6.16 31.65 13.29
CA THR A 224 -5.07 31.04 14.08
C THR A 224 -4.00 32.08 14.37
N SER A 225 -4.34 33.06 15.19
CA SER A 225 -3.35 33.85 15.91
C SER A 225 -4.07 34.59 17.04
N SER A 226 -3.56 34.45 18.21
CA SER A 226 -3.88 35.10 19.46
C SER A 226 -4.04 36.63 19.33
N ALA A 227 -5.26 37.12 19.14
CA ALA A 227 -5.63 38.51 19.32
C ALA A 227 -7.12 38.65 19.68
N PRO A 228 -7.52 39.63 20.50
CA PRO A 228 -8.79 39.68 21.19
C PRO A 228 -9.99 39.97 20.28
N PRO A 229 -11.23 39.81 20.80
CA PRO A 229 -12.43 39.63 19.98
C PRO A 229 -12.94 40.94 19.38
N CYS A 230 -12.97 41.02 18.07
CA CYS A 230 -13.80 42.00 17.35
C CYS A 230 -15.13 41.35 16.97
N CYS A 231 -15.98 41.13 17.94
CA CYS A 231 -17.41 40.96 17.74
C CYS A 231 -18.12 41.94 18.67
N SER A 232 -18.36 43.14 18.17
CA SER A 232 -19.34 44.03 18.79
C SER A 232 -20.74 43.53 18.45
N PRO A 233 -21.66 43.34 19.42
CA PRO A 233 -23.07 43.07 19.12
C PRO A 233 -23.72 44.35 18.61
N SER A 234 -24.38 44.27 17.46
CA SER A 234 -25.27 45.31 16.97
C SER A 234 -26.46 45.48 17.95
N PRO A 235 -26.86 46.73 18.26
CA PRO A 235 -27.94 46.98 19.19
C PRO A 235 -29.27 46.64 18.54
N THR A 236 -30.05 45.83 19.23
CA THR A 236 -31.49 45.68 19.03
C THR A 236 -32.18 47.02 19.25
N THR A 237 -32.86 47.54 18.20
CA THR A 237 -33.89 48.55 18.34
C THR A 237 -35.23 47.98 17.90
N ARG A 238 -36.12 47.82 18.89
CA ARG A 238 -37.59 47.85 18.90
C ARG A 238 -38.32 47.07 17.79
#